data_5260829288b547b9dd48c6df5543af5b
#
_entry.id   5260829288b547b9dd48c6df5543af5b
#
_cell.length_a   1.000
_cell.length_b   1.000
_cell.length_c   1.000
_cell.angle_alpha   90.00
_cell.angle_beta   90.00
_cell.angle_gamma   90.00
#
_symmetry.space_group_name_H-M   'P 1'
#
loop_
_entity.id
_entity.type
_entity.pdbx_description
1 polymer ?
#
loop_
_entity_poly.entity_id
_entity_poly.type
_entity_poly.pdbx_seq_one_letter_code
_entity_poly.pdbx_strand_id
1 'polypeptide(L)'
;LWSKXXXXTGEIGEDLAWYFLSSEQTPSSVGVNVLLNEDSDTVKIAGGFMLQALPDATDEEITEIEHNIKSMPSIATMLTSEEPLKTMLDNIYGDMEYKNLGEFPLEFKCDCSKERFLEGIKSLGREPIEEMIAEDHGAEIVCQFCENKYEYSEDELKVLLK
;
A
#
# COMPACT_ATOMS: atom_id res chain seq x y z
N LEU A 1 -2.05 12.90 -8.01
CA LEU A 1 -3.12 12.58 -8.95
C LEU A 1 -3.78 11.28 -8.53
N TRP A 2 -4.75 11.36 -7.64
CA TRP A 2 -5.61 10.24 -7.29
C TRP A 2 -6.62 10.10 -8.42
N SER A 3 -6.28 9.35 -9.45
CA SER A 3 -7.26 9.00 -10.47
C SER A 3 -8.30 8.12 -9.75
N LYS A 4 -9.55 8.51 -9.88
CA LYS A 4 -10.66 7.78 -9.29
C LYS A 4 -10.63 6.32 -9.76
N UNK A 5 -10.23 5.48 -9.12
CA UNK A 5 -10.27 4.30 -9.36
C UNK A 5 -11.55 4.00 -9.32
N UNK A 6 -11.90 3.90 -9.92
CA UNK A 6 -13.02 3.64 -9.93
C UNK A 6 -13.26 2.56 -9.28
N UNK A 7 -13.42 2.37 -8.50
CA UNK A 7 -13.68 1.66 -8.00
C UNK A 7 -14.50 1.09 -8.56
N UNK A 8 -14.09 0.39 -8.92
CA UNK A 8 -14.77 -0.22 -9.58
C UNK A 8 -15.69 -0.92 -8.90
N THR A 9 -15.34 -1.86 -8.24
CA THR A 9 -16.18 -2.75 -7.43
C THR A 9 -16.18 -2.36 -5.95
N GLY A 10 -15.14 -1.68 -5.51
CA GLY A 10 -14.88 -1.39 -4.10
C GLY A 10 -14.10 -2.51 -3.41
N GLU A 11 -13.77 -3.58 -4.13
CA GLU A 11 -12.91 -4.65 -3.62
C GLU A 11 -11.47 -4.37 -4.03
N ILE A 12 -10.58 -4.22 -3.07
CA ILE A 12 -9.18 -3.80 -3.30
C ILE A 12 -8.50 -4.66 -4.36
N GLY A 13 -8.61 -5.98 -4.27
CA GLY A 13 -7.97 -6.89 -5.23
C GLY A 13 -8.48 -6.71 -6.65
N GLU A 14 -9.80 -6.66 -6.81
CA GLU A 14 -10.41 -6.49 -8.14
C GLU A 14 -10.11 -5.13 -8.75
N ASP A 15 -10.18 -4.07 -7.94
CA ASP A 15 -9.94 -2.72 -8.42
C ASP A 15 -8.46 -2.52 -8.83
N LEU A 16 -7.51 -3.13 -8.09
CA LEU A 16 -6.09 -3.12 -8.47
C LEU A 16 -5.85 -3.92 -9.75
N ALA A 17 -6.42 -5.13 -9.87
CA ALA A 17 -6.28 -5.95 -11.08
C ALA A 17 -6.82 -5.19 -12.30
N TRP A 18 -7.99 -4.54 -12.14
CA TRP A 18 -8.58 -3.73 -13.21
C TRP A 18 -7.70 -2.52 -13.57
N TYR A 19 -7.13 -1.86 -12.57
CA TYR A 19 -6.21 -0.74 -12.80
C TYR A 19 -4.99 -1.19 -13.64
N PHE A 20 -4.35 -2.28 -13.25
CA PHE A 20 -3.18 -2.78 -13.99
C PHE A 20 -3.54 -3.16 -15.43
N LEU A 21 -4.70 -3.78 -15.63
CA LEU A 21 -5.14 -4.16 -16.97
C LEU A 21 -5.47 -2.91 -17.82
N SER A 22 -6.25 -1.96 -17.26
CA SER A 22 -6.79 -0.85 -18.04
C SER A 22 -5.79 0.31 -18.23
N SER A 23 -4.96 0.57 -17.22
CA SER A 23 -4.05 1.72 -17.24
C SER A 23 -2.62 1.34 -17.60
N GLU A 24 -2.16 0.18 -17.12
CA GLU A 24 -0.79 -0.31 -17.36
C GLU A 24 -0.75 -1.36 -18.48
N GLN A 25 -1.93 -1.82 -18.96
CA GLN A 25 -2.07 -2.84 -20.00
C GLN A 25 -1.34 -4.15 -19.62
N THR A 26 -1.30 -4.42 -18.31
CA THR A 26 -0.66 -5.62 -17.76
C THR A 26 -1.72 -6.52 -17.14
N PRO A 27 -2.04 -7.67 -17.76
CA PRO A 27 -2.98 -8.62 -17.15
C PRO A 27 -2.47 -9.04 -15.78
N SER A 28 -3.31 -8.86 -14.76
CA SER A 28 -2.90 -9.06 -13.37
C SER A 28 -3.99 -9.76 -12.57
N SER A 29 -3.56 -10.58 -11.60
CA SER A 29 -4.44 -11.15 -10.59
C SER A 29 -3.96 -10.66 -9.23
N VAL A 30 -4.88 -10.14 -8.42
CA VAL A 30 -4.55 -9.61 -7.09
C VAL A 30 -5.48 -10.25 -6.07
N GLY A 31 -4.91 -10.90 -5.07
CA GLY A 31 -5.67 -11.44 -3.95
C GLY A 31 -5.19 -10.83 -2.65
N VAL A 32 -6.10 -10.34 -1.83
CA VAL A 32 -5.78 -9.78 -0.51
C VAL A 32 -6.74 -10.34 0.53
N ASN A 33 -6.24 -10.50 1.75
CA ASN A 33 -7.08 -10.99 2.84
C ASN A 33 -6.57 -10.48 4.17
N VAL A 34 -7.51 -10.24 5.09
CA VAL A 34 -7.22 -9.84 6.47
C VAL A 34 -8.01 -10.75 7.40
N LEU A 35 -7.36 -11.27 8.42
CA LEU A 35 -8.01 -12.03 9.49
C LEU A 35 -7.86 -11.24 10.79
N LEU A 36 -8.96 -11.04 11.49
CA LEU A 36 -8.96 -10.33 12.78
C LEU A 36 -8.90 -11.34 13.93
N ASN A 37 -8.45 -10.89 15.08
CA ASN A 37 -8.50 -11.67 16.31
C ASN A 37 -9.96 -11.81 16.76
N GLU A 38 -10.32 -12.96 17.34
CA GLU A 38 -11.70 -13.29 17.73
C GLU A 38 -12.29 -12.31 18.75
N ASP A 39 -11.47 -11.79 19.63
CA ASP A 39 -11.90 -10.94 20.76
C ASP A 39 -11.57 -9.46 20.57
N SER A 40 -11.19 -9.04 19.37
CA SER A 40 -10.76 -7.65 19.15
C SER A 40 -10.86 -7.28 17.67
N ASP A 41 -10.84 -5.99 17.41
CA ASP A 41 -10.78 -5.47 16.05
C ASP A 41 -9.31 -5.35 15.55
N THR A 42 -8.38 -5.98 16.27
CA THR A 42 -6.97 -5.94 15.86
C THR A 42 -6.68 -7.01 14.81
N VAL A 43 -5.79 -6.67 13.89
CA VAL A 43 -5.41 -7.59 12.81
C VAL A 43 -4.57 -8.73 13.38
N LYS A 44 -5.01 -9.97 13.15
CA LYS A 44 -4.26 -11.17 13.47
C LYS A 44 -3.24 -11.46 12.38
N ILE A 45 -3.67 -11.39 11.12
CA ILE A 45 -2.78 -11.59 9.97
C ILE A 45 -3.38 -10.85 8.77
N ALA A 46 -2.52 -10.31 7.94
CA ALA A 46 -2.91 -9.67 6.68
C ALA A 46 -1.86 -9.99 5.62
N GLY A 47 -2.31 -10.18 4.39
CA GLY A 47 -1.39 -10.43 3.30
C GLY A 47 -2.13 -10.71 2.00
N GLY A 48 -1.36 -11.05 0.99
CA GLY A 48 -1.93 -11.29 -0.31
C GLY A 48 -0.84 -11.59 -1.34
N PHE A 49 -1.26 -11.58 -2.60
CA PHE A 49 -0.36 -11.76 -3.72
C PHE A 49 -0.77 -10.82 -4.86
N MET A 50 0.19 -10.54 -5.71
CA MET A 50 -0.03 -9.89 -6.99
C MET A 50 0.75 -10.66 -8.04
N LEU A 51 0.05 -11.11 -9.08
CA LEU A 51 0.65 -11.81 -10.21
C LEU A 51 0.45 -10.98 -11.46
N GLN A 52 1.47 -10.90 -12.28
CA GLN A 52 1.40 -10.17 -13.53
C GLN A 52 1.95 -11.04 -14.65
N ALA A 53 1.18 -11.16 -15.73
CA ALA A 53 1.63 -11.90 -16.90
C ALA A 53 2.74 -11.12 -17.60
N LEU A 54 3.86 -11.78 -17.84
CA LEU A 54 4.96 -11.22 -18.63
C LEU A 54 4.62 -11.34 -20.13
N PRO A 55 5.23 -10.52 -20.99
CA PRO A 55 4.89 -10.54 -22.42
C PRO A 55 5.13 -11.88 -23.13
N ASP A 56 5.96 -12.74 -22.54
CA ASP A 56 6.26 -14.07 -23.10
C ASP A 56 5.50 -15.20 -22.38
N ALA A 57 4.59 -14.88 -21.47
CA ALA A 57 3.76 -15.90 -20.82
C ALA A 57 2.83 -16.56 -21.84
N THR A 58 2.75 -17.87 -21.81
CA THR A 58 1.89 -18.63 -22.72
C THR A 58 0.46 -18.70 -22.19
N ASP A 59 -0.50 -18.92 -23.09
CA ASP A 59 -1.91 -19.11 -22.70
C ASP A 59 -2.09 -20.33 -21.78
N GLU A 60 -1.27 -21.36 -21.98
CA GLU A 60 -1.29 -22.56 -21.15
C GLU A 60 -0.87 -22.24 -19.71
N GLU A 61 0.24 -21.49 -19.54
CA GLU A 61 0.72 -21.08 -18.21
C GLU A 61 -0.31 -20.19 -17.49
N ILE A 62 -0.89 -19.24 -18.21
CA ILE A 62 -1.93 -18.36 -17.64
C ILE A 62 -3.14 -19.19 -17.21
N THR A 63 -3.60 -20.12 -18.06
CA THR A 63 -4.76 -20.98 -17.76
C THR A 63 -4.51 -21.85 -16.53
N GLU A 64 -3.30 -22.41 -16.42
CA GLU A 64 -2.93 -23.25 -15.26
C GLU A 64 -2.91 -22.44 -13.98
N ILE A 65 -2.30 -21.26 -13.99
CA ILE A 65 -2.28 -20.36 -12.82
C ILE A 65 -3.70 -19.94 -12.43
N GLU A 66 -4.55 -19.59 -13.40
CA GLU A 66 -5.95 -19.26 -13.11
C GLU A 66 -6.70 -20.41 -12.44
N HIS A 67 -6.47 -21.65 -12.93
CA HIS A 67 -7.06 -22.83 -12.35
C HIS A 67 -6.60 -23.02 -10.90
N ASN A 68 -5.29 -22.89 -10.67
CA ASN A 68 -4.69 -23.04 -9.33
C ASN A 68 -5.24 -21.99 -8.36
N ILE A 69 -5.30 -20.73 -8.78
CA ILE A 69 -5.85 -19.63 -7.94
C ILE A 69 -7.31 -19.93 -7.55
N LYS A 70 -8.12 -20.42 -8.49
CA LYS A 70 -9.54 -20.73 -8.23
C LYS A 70 -9.73 -21.91 -7.28
N SER A 71 -8.76 -22.83 -7.21
CA SER A 71 -8.86 -24.05 -6.40
C SER A 71 -8.05 -23.99 -5.09
N MET A 72 -7.16 -23.01 -4.92
CA MET A 72 -6.29 -22.94 -3.73
C MET A 72 -7.08 -22.63 -2.46
N PRO A 73 -6.54 -22.99 -1.28
CA PRO A 73 -7.13 -22.60 0.00
C PRO A 73 -7.21 -21.07 0.14
N SER A 74 -8.02 -20.59 1.09
CA SER A 74 -8.10 -19.16 1.33
C SER A 74 -6.71 -18.56 1.66
N ILE A 75 -6.49 -17.33 1.27
CA ILE A 75 -5.23 -16.62 1.57
C ILE A 75 -4.96 -16.66 3.08
N ALA A 76 -6.00 -16.42 3.91
CA ALA A 76 -5.84 -16.47 5.37
C ALA A 76 -5.33 -17.84 5.85
N THR A 77 -5.83 -18.93 5.26
CA THR A 77 -5.39 -20.29 5.60
C THR A 77 -3.91 -20.45 5.26
N MET A 78 -3.50 -20.02 4.08
CA MET A 78 -2.09 -20.13 3.65
C MET A 78 -1.17 -19.26 4.51
N LEU A 79 -1.61 -18.06 4.86
CA LEU A 79 -0.83 -17.13 5.69
C LEU A 79 -0.65 -17.64 7.13
N THR A 80 -1.50 -18.56 7.60
CA THR A 80 -1.36 -19.15 8.94
C THR A 80 -0.54 -20.46 8.96
N SER A 81 -0.01 -20.90 7.83
CA SER A 81 0.84 -22.09 7.74
C SER A 81 2.24 -21.83 8.29
N GLU A 82 3.04 -22.89 8.43
CA GLU A 82 4.43 -22.77 8.93
C GLU A 82 5.35 -22.01 7.98
N GLU A 83 5.11 -22.11 6.67
CA GLU A 83 5.88 -21.43 5.64
C GLU A 83 4.90 -20.66 4.71
N PRO A 84 4.36 -19.53 5.18
CA PRO A 84 3.26 -18.86 4.46
C PRO A 84 3.56 -18.51 3.01
N LEU A 85 4.72 -17.91 2.75
CA LEU A 85 5.09 -17.49 1.41
C LEU A 85 5.28 -18.68 0.48
N LYS A 86 5.98 -19.71 0.97
CA LYS A 86 6.19 -20.94 0.21
C LYS A 86 4.85 -21.63 -0.07
N THR A 87 4.01 -21.77 0.96
CA THR A 87 2.68 -22.38 0.80
C THR A 87 1.87 -21.65 -0.28
N MET A 88 1.91 -20.32 -0.28
CA MET A 88 1.21 -19.54 -1.27
C MET A 88 1.77 -19.77 -2.68
N LEU A 89 3.09 -19.71 -2.83
CA LEU A 89 3.74 -19.92 -4.13
C LEU A 89 3.47 -21.32 -4.68
N ASP A 90 3.59 -22.34 -3.83
CA ASP A 90 3.33 -23.73 -4.24
C ASP A 90 1.88 -23.92 -4.70
N ASN A 91 0.92 -23.25 -4.04
CA ASN A 91 -0.49 -23.35 -4.46
C ASN A 91 -0.76 -22.57 -5.75
N ILE A 92 -0.08 -21.45 -5.98
CA ILE A 92 -0.27 -20.65 -7.19
C ILE A 92 0.40 -21.32 -8.40
N TYR A 93 1.64 -21.79 -8.23
CA TYR A 93 2.41 -22.35 -9.35
C TYR A 93 2.16 -23.85 -9.58
N GLY A 94 1.68 -24.57 -8.56
CA GLY A 94 1.45 -26.01 -8.70
C GLY A 94 2.72 -26.77 -9.08
N ASP A 95 2.69 -27.47 -10.19
CA ASP A 95 3.86 -28.20 -10.69
C ASP A 95 4.81 -27.36 -11.55
N MET A 96 4.47 -26.08 -11.80
CA MET A 96 5.34 -25.20 -12.57
C MET A 96 6.54 -24.74 -11.77
N GLU A 97 7.71 -24.65 -12.40
CA GLU A 97 8.91 -24.15 -11.77
C GLU A 97 8.83 -22.64 -11.55
N TYR A 98 9.22 -22.17 -10.37
CA TYR A 98 9.35 -20.74 -10.09
C TYR A 98 10.70 -20.45 -9.43
N LYS A 99 11.13 -19.20 -9.51
CA LYS A 99 12.39 -18.75 -8.91
C LYS A 99 12.12 -17.65 -7.89
N ASN A 100 12.48 -17.89 -6.64
CA ASN A 100 12.45 -16.86 -5.61
C ASN A 100 13.57 -15.85 -5.89
N LEU A 101 13.22 -14.61 -6.18
CA LEU A 101 14.16 -13.54 -6.48
C LEU A 101 14.60 -12.77 -5.22
N GLY A 102 13.90 -12.94 -4.11
CA GLY A 102 14.28 -12.30 -2.85
C GLY A 102 13.11 -12.15 -1.89
N GLU A 103 13.44 -11.82 -0.66
CA GLU A 103 12.47 -11.57 0.40
C GLU A 103 12.86 -10.27 1.11
N PHE A 104 11.86 -9.47 1.44
CA PHE A 104 12.06 -8.18 2.07
C PHE A 104 11.13 -8.04 3.27
N PRO A 105 11.62 -7.54 4.41
CA PRO A 105 10.75 -7.30 5.55
C PRO A 105 9.75 -6.19 5.22
N LEU A 106 8.52 -6.35 5.67
CA LEU A 106 7.46 -5.35 5.52
C LEU A 106 7.15 -4.74 6.89
N GLU A 107 6.98 -3.43 6.92
CA GLU A 107 6.58 -2.72 8.13
C GLU A 107 5.63 -1.58 7.78
N PHE A 108 4.71 -1.28 8.68
CA PHE A 108 3.89 -0.08 8.56
C PHE A 108 4.74 1.11 9.01
N LYS A 109 5.24 1.87 8.06
CA LYS A 109 6.14 2.98 8.34
C LYS A 109 5.82 4.17 7.46
N CYS A 110 5.71 5.32 8.11
CA CYS A 110 5.60 6.60 7.40
C CYS A 110 6.87 7.40 7.64
N ASP A 111 7.45 7.93 6.58
CA ASP A 111 8.67 8.73 6.65
C ASP A 111 8.38 10.24 6.89
N CYS A 112 7.18 10.56 7.38
CA CYS A 112 6.85 11.92 7.73
C CYS A 112 7.59 12.33 9.01
N SER A 113 7.95 13.60 9.10
CA SER A 113 8.55 14.15 10.31
C SER A 113 8.24 15.64 10.42
N LYS A 114 8.39 16.17 11.63
CA LYS A 114 8.20 17.59 11.89
C LYS A 114 9.10 18.46 11.00
N GLU A 115 10.35 18.04 10.86
CA GLU A 115 11.36 18.74 10.05
C GLU A 115 10.98 18.74 8.57
N ARG A 116 10.52 17.60 8.05
CA ARG A 116 10.12 17.47 6.64
C ARG A 116 8.95 18.40 6.31
N PHE A 117 7.96 18.47 7.21
CA PHE A 117 6.83 19.38 7.02
C PHE A 117 7.24 20.85 7.20
N LEU A 118 8.20 21.14 8.10
CA LEU A 118 8.72 22.50 8.27
C LEU A 118 9.38 23.01 7.00
N GLU A 119 10.13 22.15 6.30
CA GLU A 119 10.68 22.51 4.97
C GLU A 119 9.57 22.74 3.94
N GLY A 120 8.48 22.00 4.04
CA GLY A 120 7.28 22.24 3.23
C GLY A 120 6.68 23.62 3.50
N ILE A 121 6.49 23.98 4.78
CA ILE A 121 6.00 25.32 5.16
C ILE A 121 6.92 26.40 4.59
N LYS A 122 8.22 26.21 4.73
CA LYS A 122 9.23 27.15 4.23
C LYS A 122 9.08 27.40 2.73
N SER A 123 8.71 26.35 1.97
CA SER A 123 8.55 26.46 0.51
C SER A 123 7.34 27.27 0.08
N LEU A 124 6.38 27.54 1.00
CA LEU A 124 5.23 28.39 0.71
C LEU A 124 5.60 29.86 0.49
N GLY A 125 6.75 30.28 1.04
CA GLY A 125 7.21 31.64 0.96
C GLY A 125 6.81 32.50 2.16
N ARG A 126 7.27 33.72 2.18
CA ARG A 126 7.17 34.62 3.33
C ARG A 126 5.71 34.96 3.71
N GLU A 127 4.91 35.37 2.74
CA GLU A 127 3.57 35.91 2.98
C GLU A 127 2.63 34.92 3.68
N PRO A 128 2.51 33.63 3.23
CA PRO A 128 1.69 32.65 3.96
C PRO A 128 2.21 32.35 5.38
N ILE A 129 3.52 32.37 5.59
CA ILE A 129 4.10 32.12 6.91
C ILE A 129 3.74 33.29 7.86
N GLU A 130 3.79 34.53 7.38
CA GLU A 130 3.40 35.72 8.17
C GLU A 130 1.91 35.65 8.53
N GLU A 131 1.07 35.14 7.60
CA GLU A 131 -0.37 34.96 7.82
C GLU A 131 -0.62 33.92 8.92
N MET A 132 0.03 32.75 8.87
CA MET A 132 -0.05 31.70 9.90
C MET A 132 0.33 32.24 11.30
N ILE A 133 1.37 33.07 11.35
CA ILE A 133 1.81 33.68 12.61
C ILE A 133 0.76 34.67 13.14
N ALA A 134 0.23 35.53 12.25
CA ALA A 134 -0.67 36.61 12.64
C ALA A 134 -2.07 36.14 13.00
N GLU A 135 -2.61 35.16 12.28
CA GLU A 135 -3.99 34.72 12.44
C GLU A 135 -4.12 33.49 13.33
N ASP A 136 -3.27 32.48 13.11
CA ASP A 136 -3.38 31.18 13.79
C ASP A 136 -2.43 31.02 14.98
N HIS A 137 -1.49 31.95 15.16
CA HIS A 137 -0.46 31.89 16.22
C HIS A 137 0.37 30.61 16.15
N GLY A 138 0.49 30.01 14.95
CA GLY A 138 1.19 28.76 14.72
C GLY A 138 0.66 28.04 13.50
N ALA A 139 0.93 26.74 13.42
CA ALA A 139 0.37 25.89 12.36
C ALA A 139 0.23 24.45 12.87
N GLU A 140 -0.81 23.76 12.41
CA GLU A 140 -0.95 22.32 12.63
C GLU A 140 -0.96 21.62 11.26
N ILE A 141 -0.15 20.59 11.12
CA ILE A 141 -0.15 19.75 9.91
C ILE A 141 -0.47 18.31 10.30
N VAL A 142 -1.42 17.70 9.60
CA VAL A 142 -1.77 16.28 9.78
C VAL A 142 -1.24 15.51 8.57
N CYS A 143 -0.44 14.49 8.84
CA CYS A 143 0.05 13.63 7.76
C CYS A 143 -1.10 12.86 7.13
N GLN A 144 -1.28 12.97 5.81
CA GLN A 144 -2.37 12.33 5.08
C GLN A 144 -2.24 10.80 5.01
N PHE A 145 -1.08 10.24 5.36
CA PHE A 145 -0.84 8.79 5.31
C PHE A 145 -1.00 8.10 6.66
N CYS A 146 -0.42 8.67 7.73
CA CYS A 146 -0.41 8.01 9.04
C CYS A 146 -1.18 8.79 10.11
N GLU A 147 -1.73 9.93 9.75
CA GLU A 147 -2.54 10.81 10.61
C GLU A 147 -1.79 11.41 11.81
N ASN A 148 -0.47 11.26 11.87
CA ASN A 148 0.32 11.98 12.89
C ASN A 148 0.17 13.48 12.73
N LYS A 149 0.00 14.15 13.86
CA LYS A 149 -0.14 15.62 13.93
C LYS A 149 1.18 16.27 14.32
N TYR A 150 1.48 17.36 13.68
CA TYR A 150 2.69 18.16 13.93
C TYR A 150 2.27 19.61 14.16
N GLU A 151 2.61 20.13 15.33
CA GLU A 151 2.31 21.50 15.69
C GLU A 151 3.58 22.36 15.63
N TYR A 152 3.43 23.56 15.14
CA TYR A 152 4.51 24.54 14.97
C TYR A 152 4.10 25.83 15.70
N SER A 153 4.93 26.25 16.64
CA SER A 153 4.71 27.50 17.37
C SER A 153 5.06 28.71 16.50
N GLU A 154 4.58 29.90 16.90
CA GLU A 154 4.98 31.15 16.27
C GLU A 154 6.51 31.30 16.19
N ASP A 155 7.22 30.92 17.25
CA ASP A 155 8.69 31.08 17.30
C ASP A 155 9.39 30.17 16.27
N GLU A 156 8.88 28.95 16.06
CA GLU A 156 9.41 28.05 15.03
C GLU A 156 9.17 28.63 13.63
N LEU A 157 7.97 29.18 13.40
CA LEU A 157 7.64 29.79 12.11
C LEU A 157 8.45 31.08 11.86
N LYS A 158 8.69 31.90 12.89
CA LYS A 158 9.49 33.13 12.77
C LYS A 158 10.94 32.86 12.36
N VAL A 159 11.48 31.68 12.70
CA VAL A 159 12.82 31.29 12.29
C VAL A 159 12.90 31.15 10.76
N LEU A 160 11.80 30.70 10.12
CA LEU A 160 11.76 30.51 8.66
C LEU A 160 11.78 31.85 7.87
N LEU A 161 11.48 32.96 8.54
CA LEU A 161 11.43 34.29 7.90
C LEU A 161 12.81 34.99 7.89
N LYS A 162 13.82 34.43 8.57
CA LYS A 162 15.18 34.96 8.62
C LYS A 162 16.01 34.52 7.41
#